data_c52cfc3898316089feedb01ffc2346ec
#
_entry.id   c52cfc3898316089feedb01ffc2346ec
#
_cell.length_a   1.000
_cell.length_b   1.000
_cell.length_c   1.000
_cell.angle_alpha   90.00
_cell.angle_beta   90.00
_cell.angle_gamma   90.00
#
_symmetry.space_group_name_H-M   'P 1'
#
loop_
_entity.id
_entity.type
_entity.pdbx_description
1 polymer ?
#
loop_
_entity_poly.entity_id
_entity_poly.type
_entity_poly.pdbx_seq_one_letter_code
_entity_poly.pdbx_strand_id
1 'polypeptide(L)'
;MQNKLLQPIEVGGLTFKNRIMFPPLTTGYEKNGMLSEQDMGFYTRLAKGGVGYIVLGDVAPINSFSPTPKLFEDSQIPAFKALADSVHAYGTKLGVQLFHPEYDVDAIN
;
A
#
# COMPACT_ATOMS: atom_id res chain seq x y z
N MET A 1 -23.94 -22.93 4.40
CA MET A 1 -23.05 -22.43 5.47
C MET A 1 -22.32 -21.22 4.97
N GLN A 2 -22.36 -20.13 5.71
CA GLN A 2 -21.66 -18.91 5.32
C GLN A 2 -20.20 -18.97 5.72
N ASN A 3 -19.34 -18.59 4.79
CA ASN A 3 -17.90 -18.52 5.05
C ASN A 3 -17.59 -17.21 5.77
N LYS A 4 -17.11 -17.29 7.01
CA LYS A 4 -16.82 -16.11 7.82
C LYS A 4 -15.74 -15.22 7.19
N LEU A 5 -14.80 -15.78 6.43
CA LEU A 5 -13.76 -15.01 5.76
C LEU A 5 -14.34 -14.00 4.78
N LEU A 6 -15.49 -14.30 4.20
CA LEU A 6 -16.12 -13.45 3.19
C LEU A 6 -17.12 -12.47 3.78
N GLN A 7 -17.36 -12.53 5.10
CA GLN A 7 -18.29 -11.62 5.76
C GLN A 7 -17.58 -10.31 6.11
N PRO A 8 -18.33 -9.19 6.08
CA PRO A 8 -17.79 -7.91 6.51
C PRO A 8 -17.34 -7.93 7.97
N ILE A 9 -16.39 -7.07 8.30
CA ILE A 9 -15.97 -6.85 9.67
C ILE A 9 -15.74 -5.36 9.89
N GLU A 10 -16.16 -4.86 11.05
CA GLU A 10 -15.92 -3.48 11.44
C GLU A 10 -14.77 -3.43 12.43
N VAL A 11 -13.78 -2.59 12.14
CA VAL A 11 -12.62 -2.41 13.00
C VAL A 11 -12.30 -0.92 13.05
N GLY A 12 -12.26 -0.34 14.25
CA GLY A 12 -11.89 1.06 14.44
C GLY A 12 -12.75 2.05 13.68
N GLY A 13 -14.04 1.76 13.52
CA GLY A 13 -14.96 2.62 12.80
C GLY A 13 -14.95 2.45 11.29
N LEU A 14 -14.12 1.55 10.76
CA LEU A 14 -14.09 1.24 9.33
C LEU A 14 -14.71 -0.14 9.09
N THR A 15 -15.47 -0.25 8.00
CA THR A 15 -16.04 -1.52 7.59
C THR A 15 -15.23 -2.10 6.43
N PHE A 16 -14.68 -3.28 6.66
CA PHE A 16 -13.97 -4.06 5.65
C PHE A 16 -14.95 -5.05 5.02
N LYS A 17 -14.93 -5.17 3.69
CA LYS A 17 -15.91 -6.01 3.00
C LYS A 17 -15.77 -7.50 3.28
N ASN A 18 -14.57 -7.92 3.71
CA ASN A 18 -14.31 -9.29 4.15
C ASN A 18 -13.09 -9.28 5.09
N ARG A 19 -12.69 -10.47 5.53
CA ARG A 19 -11.64 -10.64 6.54
C ARG A 19 -10.32 -11.08 5.93
N ILE A 20 -10.15 -10.89 4.62
CA ILE A 20 -8.92 -11.27 3.92
C ILE A 20 -8.06 -10.04 3.76
N MET A 21 -6.82 -10.12 4.25
CA MET A 21 -5.85 -9.04 4.19
C MET A 21 -4.63 -9.49 3.40
N PHE A 22 -4.16 -8.61 2.51
CA PHE A 22 -2.87 -8.80 1.85
C PHE A 22 -1.82 -8.08 2.69
N PRO A 23 -0.85 -8.81 3.27
CA PRO A 23 0.13 -8.23 4.18
C PRO A 23 1.17 -7.40 3.44
N PRO A 24 1.90 -6.52 4.15
CA PRO A 24 2.94 -5.72 3.52
C PRO A 24 4.09 -6.59 2.98
N LEU A 25 4.57 -6.24 1.81
CA LEU A 25 5.77 -6.83 1.22
C LEU A 25 6.42 -5.82 0.30
N THR A 26 7.68 -6.03 -0.02
CA THR A 26 8.42 -5.22 -0.98
C THR A 26 8.29 -5.87 -2.35
N THR A 27 7.65 -5.17 -3.30
CA THR A 27 7.46 -5.70 -4.65
C THR A 27 8.72 -5.60 -5.49
N GLY A 28 9.55 -4.59 -5.21
CA GLY A 28 10.70 -4.28 -6.06
C GLY A 28 10.33 -3.55 -7.35
N TYR A 29 9.09 -3.12 -7.49
CA TYR A 29 8.61 -2.47 -8.72
C TYR A 29 8.71 -0.94 -8.68
N GLU A 30 9.09 -0.36 -7.54
CA GLU A 30 9.22 1.09 -7.44
C GLU A 30 10.32 1.60 -8.39
N LYS A 31 10.18 2.85 -8.84
CA LYS A 31 11.16 3.50 -9.70
C LYS A 31 11.57 4.83 -9.08
N ASN A 32 12.83 4.92 -8.70
CA ASN A 32 13.39 6.14 -8.08
C ASN A 32 12.57 6.58 -6.86
N GLY A 33 12.12 5.62 -6.06
CA GLY A 33 11.31 5.89 -4.88
C GLY A 33 9.85 6.18 -5.15
N MET A 34 9.41 6.06 -6.40
CA MET A 34 8.02 6.32 -6.80
C MET A 34 7.29 5.01 -7.08
N LEU A 35 6.00 4.98 -6.74
CA LEU A 35 5.12 3.90 -7.18
C LEU A 35 5.09 3.87 -8.70
N SER A 36 5.30 2.69 -9.27
CA SER A 36 5.34 2.49 -10.72
C SER A 36 4.01 1.99 -11.25
N GLU A 37 3.91 1.90 -12.59
CA GLU A 37 2.76 1.26 -13.23
C GLU A 37 2.64 -0.21 -12.85
N GLN A 38 3.76 -0.89 -12.62
CA GLN A 38 3.74 -2.28 -12.15
C GLN A 38 3.16 -2.38 -10.75
N ASP A 39 3.48 -1.44 -9.86
CA ASP A 39 2.86 -1.38 -8.54
C ASP A 39 1.36 -1.18 -8.67
N MET A 40 0.94 -0.24 -9.49
CA MET A 40 -0.49 0.03 -9.72
C MET A 40 -1.22 -1.22 -10.20
N GLY A 41 -0.66 -1.89 -11.20
CA GLY A 41 -1.25 -3.12 -11.74
C GLY A 41 -1.29 -4.25 -10.73
N PHE A 42 -0.22 -4.41 -9.95
CA PHE A 42 -0.12 -5.47 -8.94
C PHE A 42 -1.23 -5.33 -7.89
N TYR A 43 -1.32 -4.14 -7.28
CA TYR A 43 -2.29 -3.93 -6.20
C TYR A 43 -3.72 -3.82 -6.70
N THR A 44 -3.92 -3.27 -7.90
CA THR A 44 -5.26 -3.21 -8.51
C THR A 44 -5.79 -4.61 -8.80
N ARG A 45 -4.94 -5.52 -9.26
CA ARG A 45 -5.34 -6.92 -9.48
C ARG A 45 -5.73 -7.62 -8.19
N LEU A 46 -5.01 -7.36 -7.10
CA LEU A 46 -5.38 -7.91 -5.79
C LEU A 46 -6.75 -7.40 -5.35
N ALA A 47 -7.00 -6.11 -5.51
CA ALA A 47 -8.28 -5.51 -5.15
C ALA A 47 -9.41 -6.09 -6.02
N LYS A 48 -9.18 -6.20 -7.32
CA LYS A 48 -10.14 -6.80 -8.25
C LYS A 48 -10.44 -8.27 -7.90
N GLY A 49 -9.44 -8.98 -7.37
CA GLY A 49 -9.60 -10.37 -6.94
C GLY A 49 -10.43 -10.54 -5.67
N GLY A 50 -10.76 -9.45 -4.98
CA GLY A 50 -11.71 -9.48 -3.88
C GLY A 50 -11.15 -9.32 -2.47
N VAL A 51 -9.84 -9.08 -2.32
CA VAL A 51 -9.26 -8.89 -0.98
C VAL A 51 -9.87 -7.66 -0.31
N GLY A 52 -10.13 -7.76 1.00
CA GLY A 52 -10.81 -6.69 1.74
C GLY A 52 -9.88 -5.57 2.17
N TYR A 53 -8.60 -5.88 2.41
CA TYR A 53 -7.65 -4.91 2.91
C TYR A 53 -6.27 -5.21 2.36
N ILE A 54 -5.61 -4.18 1.86
CA ILE A 54 -4.22 -4.26 1.40
C ILE A 54 -3.39 -3.34 2.28
N VAL A 55 -2.28 -3.85 2.82
CA VAL A 55 -1.29 -3.01 3.47
C VAL A 55 -0.10 -2.90 2.53
N LEU A 56 0.10 -1.68 2.02
CA LEU A 56 1.24 -1.40 1.15
C LEU A 56 2.51 -1.40 2.00
N GLY A 57 3.42 -2.26 1.73
CA GLY A 57 4.72 -2.28 2.39
C GLY A 57 5.80 -2.11 1.36
N ASP A 58 6.88 -1.66 1.77
CA ASP A 58 7.18 -0.85 2.93
C ASP A 58 7.53 0.53 2.40
N VAL A 59 6.95 1.56 3.01
CA VAL A 59 7.06 2.92 2.49
C VAL A 59 7.98 3.72 3.40
N ALA A 60 9.06 4.26 2.82
CA ALA A 60 10.04 5.02 3.58
C ALA A 60 9.60 6.47 3.70
N PRO A 61 9.45 7.01 4.93
CA PRO A 61 9.10 8.42 5.13
C PRO A 61 10.29 9.36 5.03
N ILE A 62 11.42 8.85 4.60
CA ILE A 62 12.66 9.63 4.42
C ILE A 62 13.28 9.28 3.07
N ASN A 63 14.18 10.15 2.61
CA ASN A 63 14.96 9.89 1.40
C ASN A 63 16.07 8.89 1.73
N SER A 64 15.86 7.62 1.41
CA SER A 64 16.76 6.53 1.77
C SER A 64 17.25 5.81 0.52
N PHE A 65 18.24 4.92 0.72
CA PHE A 65 18.75 4.05 -0.35
C PHE A 65 17.93 2.78 -0.54
N SER A 66 16.93 2.52 0.33
CA SER A 66 16.15 1.30 0.23
C SER A 66 15.36 1.26 -1.08
N PRO A 67 15.21 0.07 -1.70
CA PRO A 67 14.48 -0.08 -2.97
C PRO A 67 12.97 -0.16 -2.73
N THR A 68 12.42 0.83 -2.08
CA THR A 68 11.02 0.88 -1.68
C THR A 68 10.40 2.21 -2.08
N PRO A 69 9.07 2.25 -2.23
CA PRO A 69 8.38 3.53 -2.41
C PRO A 69 8.70 4.47 -1.25
N LYS A 70 8.77 5.74 -1.55
CA LYS A 70 9.07 6.77 -0.57
C LYS A 70 7.94 7.77 -0.49
N LEU A 71 7.75 8.31 0.69
CA LEU A 71 6.71 9.31 0.95
C LEU A 71 7.30 10.34 1.92
N PHE A 72 8.20 11.18 1.41
CA PHE A 72 8.88 12.20 2.21
C PHE A 72 8.68 13.61 1.65
N GLU A 73 8.02 13.75 0.50
CA GLU A 73 7.74 15.06 -0.10
C GLU A 73 6.44 15.03 -0.90
N ASP A 74 5.89 16.21 -1.15
CA ASP A 74 4.56 16.36 -1.75
C ASP A 74 4.47 15.79 -3.17
N SER A 75 5.57 15.77 -3.91
CA SER A 75 5.59 15.22 -5.28
C SER A 75 5.17 13.76 -5.36
N GLN A 76 5.21 13.04 -4.24
CA GLN A 76 4.89 11.63 -4.18
C GLN A 76 3.41 11.36 -3.88
N ILE A 77 2.68 12.39 -3.42
CA ILE A 77 1.28 12.24 -3.03
C ILE A 77 0.38 11.79 -4.19
N PRO A 78 0.49 12.36 -5.41
CA PRO A 78 -0.41 11.96 -6.49
C PRO A 78 -0.38 10.47 -6.83
N ALA A 79 0.79 9.83 -6.77
CA ALA A 79 0.90 8.40 -7.05
C ALA A 79 0.19 7.56 -6.00
N PHE A 80 0.31 7.93 -4.72
CA PHE A 80 -0.40 7.24 -3.64
C PHE A 80 -1.90 7.46 -3.73
N LYS A 81 -2.32 8.66 -4.09
CA LYS A 81 -3.74 8.94 -4.30
C LYS A 81 -4.31 8.10 -5.44
N ALA A 82 -3.59 8.01 -6.55
CA ALA A 82 -4.03 7.20 -7.69
C ALA A 82 -4.15 5.74 -7.30
N LEU A 83 -3.21 5.22 -6.52
CA LEU A 83 -3.28 3.85 -6.04
C LEU A 83 -4.49 3.65 -5.12
N ALA A 84 -4.69 4.56 -4.19
CA ALA A 84 -5.83 4.48 -3.26
C ALA A 84 -7.15 4.49 -4.03
N ASP A 85 -7.30 5.40 -5.00
CA ASP A 85 -8.51 5.48 -5.80
C ASP A 85 -8.75 4.19 -6.59
N SER A 86 -7.69 3.61 -7.13
CA SER A 86 -7.76 2.38 -7.91
C SER A 86 -8.25 1.18 -7.08
N VAL A 87 -7.70 1.02 -5.87
CA VAL A 87 -8.11 -0.11 -5.02
C VAL A 87 -9.46 0.14 -4.35
N HIS A 88 -9.77 1.40 -4.00
CA HIS A 88 -11.06 1.76 -3.43
C HIS A 88 -12.22 1.50 -4.40
N ALA A 89 -11.95 1.57 -5.71
CA ALA A 89 -12.98 1.29 -6.73
C ALA A 89 -13.55 -0.12 -6.61
N TYR A 90 -12.79 -1.04 -6.02
CA TYR A 90 -13.24 -2.41 -5.78
C TYR A 90 -13.72 -2.64 -4.34
N GLY A 91 -13.82 -1.59 -3.55
CA GLY A 91 -14.23 -1.70 -2.15
C GLY A 91 -13.14 -2.17 -1.21
N THR A 92 -11.90 -2.26 -1.67
CA THR A 92 -10.75 -2.65 -0.87
C THR A 92 -10.23 -1.46 -0.09
N LYS A 93 -9.95 -1.64 1.21
CA LYS A 93 -9.28 -0.63 2.02
C LYS A 93 -7.79 -0.70 1.82
N LEU A 94 -7.11 0.44 1.93
CA LEU A 94 -5.67 0.53 1.75
C LEU A 94 -5.02 1.12 2.99
N GLY A 95 -4.02 0.43 3.51
CA GLY A 95 -3.15 0.95 4.55
C GLY A 95 -1.72 1.02 4.05
N VAL A 96 -0.88 1.70 4.79
CA VAL A 96 0.54 1.86 4.45
C VAL A 96 1.36 1.47 5.67
N GLN A 97 2.33 0.58 5.46
CA GLN A 97 3.33 0.28 6.48
C GLN A 97 4.49 1.25 6.32
N LEU A 98 4.69 2.10 7.31
CA LEU A 98 5.82 3.02 7.31
C LEU A 98 7.07 2.26 7.77
N PHE A 99 8.13 2.40 7.01
CA PHE A 99 9.39 1.74 7.25
C PHE A 99 10.49 2.80 7.35
N HIS A 100 11.09 2.94 8.52
CA HIS A 100 12.21 3.88 8.70
C HIS A 100 13.51 3.11 8.52
N PRO A 101 14.17 3.24 7.36
CA PRO A 101 15.44 2.54 7.13
C PRO A 101 16.55 3.05 8.05
N GLU A 102 17.58 2.25 8.19
CA GLU A 102 18.72 2.56 9.06
C GLU A 102 19.45 3.83 8.63
N TYR A 103 19.51 4.08 7.31
CA TYR A 103 20.28 5.20 6.78
C TYR A 103 19.37 6.21 6.11
N ASP A 104 19.51 7.46 6.52
CA ASP A 104 18.88 8.61 5.88
C ASP A 104 19.93 9.27 4.98
N VAL A 105 19.64 9.35 3.68
CA VAL A 105 20.56 9.93 2.69
C VAL A 105 20.88 11.38 3.04
N ASP A 106 19.87 12.12 3.46
CA ASP A 106 20.04 13.54 3.76
C ASP A 106 20.88 13.75 5.04
N ALA A 107 20.82 12.82 5.97
CA ALA A 107 21.63 12.87 7.17
C ALA A 107 23.10 12.47 6.91
N ILE A 108 23.33 11.60 5.94
CA ILE A 108 24.67 11.14 5.58
C ILE A 108 25.43 12.20 4.78
N ASN A 109 24.74 12.90 3.92
CA ASN A 109 25.31 13.93 3.07
C ASN A 109 25.35 15.28 3.79
#